data_d73093dd7f9e61c77a40829b5ca0cc5c
#
_entry.id   d73093dd7f9e61c77a40829b5ca0cc5c
#
_cell.length_a   1.000
_cell.length_b   1.000
_cell.length_c   1.000
_cell.angle_alpha   90.00
_cell.angle_beta   90.00
_cell.angle_gamma   90.00
#
_symmetry.space_group_name_H-M   'P 1'
#
loop_
_entity.id
_entity.type
_entity.pdbx_description
1 polymer ?
#
loop_
_entity_poly.entity_id
_entity_poly.type
_entity_poly.pdbx_seq_one_letter_code
_entity_poly.pdbx_strand_id
1 'polypeptide(L)'
;MESTSNDSLVVVGRTGYMVCPVCGYAIEGELPKPHKNSRGYTCINKEGTGKEYLLSHDFKTDVVKVTFETQEAADLDTMLSVLYALLEGLSREMGIERTDIKGCLFRTEVGGLMVYTVILYDAVAGGAGHVRRMATEDGQAFQQVMRRALSVVDSCSCDTSCYQCLRNYYNQKIHDQLSRRAASSFLHPWLGEMKPLEEDDDQPTVMPNKY
;
A
#
# COMPACT_ATOMS: atom_id res chain seq x y z
N MET A 1 13.86 -9.04 -5.28
CA MET A 1 13.29 -8.52 -4.01
C MET A 1 14.43 -7.98 -3.16
N GLU A 2 14.25 -6.81 -2.57
CA GLU A 2 15.22 -6.16 -1.69
C GLU A 2 14.57 -5.88 -0.34
N SER A 3 15.30 -6.10 0.76
CA SER A 3 14.84 -5.84 2.12
C SER A 3 15.82 -4.91 2.84
N THR A 4 15.30 -3.90 3.49
CA THR A 4 16.09 -2.93 4.27
C THR A 4 15.46 -2.76 5.65
N SER A 5 16.26 -2.82 6.70
CA SER A 5 15.79 -2.51 8.06
C SER A 5 16.05 -1.06 8.42
N ASN A 6 15.11 -0.46 9.14
CA ASN A 6 15.20 0.91 9.63
C ASN A 6 15.50 1.93 8.50
N ASP A 7 14.88 1.72 7.33
CA ASP A 7 14.99 2.62 6.17
C ASP A 7 14.12 3.87 6.38
N SER A 8 14.53 4.96 5.77
CA SER A 8 13.76 6.21 5.81
C SER A 8 12.72 6.21 4.70
N LEU A 9 11.46 6.09 5.07
CA LEU A 9 10.34 6.20 4.15
C LEU A 9 9.78 7.62 4.17
N VAL A 10 9.83 8.29 3.03
CA VAL A 10 9.27 9.64 2.87
C VAL A 10 7.96 9.54 2.09
N VAL A 11 6.86 9.90 2.73
CA VAL A 11 5.55 10.01 2.09
C VAL A 11 5.28 11.46 1.77
N VAL A 12 5.09 11.77 0.49
CA VAL A 12 4.81 13.14 0.01
C VAL A 12 3.36 13.22 -0.44
N GLY A 13 2.65 14.28 -0.01
CA GLY A 13 1.30 14.56 -0.46
C GLY A 13 1.25 14.80 -1.97
N ARG A 14 0.20 14.33 -2.62
CA ARG A 14 0.03 14.47 -4.08
C ARG A 14 -0.34 15.88 -4.51
N THR A 15 -0.98 16.63 -3.62
CA THR A 15 -1.45 18.00 -3.88
C THR A 15 -0.66 18.98 -3.03
N GLY A 16 -0.27 20.10 -3.65
CA GLY A 16 0.37 21.22 -2.96
C GLY A 16 -0.66 22.13 -2.30
N TYR A 17 -0.24 22.77 -1.23
CA TYR A 17 -1.00 23.83 -0.57
C TYR A 17 -0.40 25.18 -0.93
N MET A 18 -1.22 26.06 -1.46
CA MET A 18 -0.85 27.47 -1.66
C MET A 18 -1.04 28.21 -0.33
N VAL A 19 0.04 28.74 0.21
CA VAL A 19 0.07 29.40 1.52
C VAL A 19 0.35 30.90 1.33
N CYS A 20 -0.50 31.74 1.91
CA CYS A 20 -0.27 33.17 1.92
C CYS A 20 0.90 33.52 2.86
N PRO A 21 1.98 34.20 2.37
CA PRO A 21 3.15 34.51 3.19
C PRO A 21 2.85 35.59 4.26
N VAL A 22 1.72 36.29 4.14
CA VAL A 22 1.37 37.39 5.04
C VAL A 22 0.52 36.91 6.23
N CYS A 23 -0.49 36.05 5.98
CA CYS A 23 -1.43 35.65 7.02
C CYS A 23 -1.45 34.15 7.31
N GLY A 24 -0.69 33.34 6.58
CA GLY A 24 -0.63 31.89 6.76
C GLY A 24 -1.87 31.13 6.27
N TYR A 25 -2.83 31.80 5.63
CA TYR A 25 -3.98 31.10 5.05
C TYR A 25 -3.50 30.11 4.00
N ALA A 26 -3.93 28.84 4.12
CA ALA A 26 -3.53 27.76 3.24
C ALA A 26 -4.76 27.14 2.58
N ILE A 27 -4.63 26.78 1.31
CA ILE A 27 -5.68 26.14 0.52
C ILE A 27 -5.06 25.24 -0.55
N GLU A 28 -5.73 24.14 -0.93
CA GLU A 28 -5.41 23.40 -2.14
C GLU A 28 -5.81 24.22 -3.37
N GLY A 29 -4.90 24.34 -4.34
CA GLY A 29 -5.10 25.13 -5.55
C GLY A 29 -4.70 26.60 -5.39
N GLU A 30 -5.44 27.53 -6.00
CA GLU A 30 -5.09 28.95 -6.02
C GLU A 30 -5.62 29.73 -4.81
N LEU A 31 -4.82 30.68 -4.32
CA LEU A 31 -5.26 31.59 -3.25
C LEU A 31 -6.40 32.50 -3.75
N PRO A 32 -7.53 32.54 -3.03
CA PRO A 32 -8.61 33.49 -3.36
C PRO A 32 -8.14 34.94 -3.28
N LYS A 33 -8.68 35.78 -4.17
CA LYS A 33 -8.38 37.19 -4.28
C LYS A 33 -9.67 38.02 -4.15
N PRO A 34 -9.96 38.66 -3.02
CA PRO A 34 -9.24 38.63 -1.74
C PRO A 34 -9.55 37.39 -0.90
N HIS A 35 -8.76 37.15 0.15
CA HIS A 35 -9.05 36.15 1.17
C HIS A 35 -9.02 36.71 2.58
N LYS A 36 -9.58 35.96 3.54
CA LYS A 36 -9.61 36.33 4.95
C LYS A 36 -8.53 35.59 5.74
N ASN A 37 -7.94 36.27 6.72
CA ASN A 37 -7.06 35.64 7.69
C ASN A 37 -7.83 34.79 8.73
N SER A 38 -7.14 34.09 9.61
CA SER A 38 -7.74 33.27 10.68
C SER A 38 -8.65 34.04 11.66
N ARG A 39 -8.52 35.35 11.73
CA ARG A 39 -9.36 36.25 12.56
C ARG A 39 -10.57 36.81 11.80
N GLY A 40 -10.79 36.42 10.53
CA GLY A 40 -11.89 36.85 9.68
C GLY A 40 -11.71 38.23 9.00
N TYR A 41 -10.55 38.88 9.17
CA TYR A 41 -10.25 40.15 8.50
C TYR A 41 -9.66 39.90 7.11
N THR A 42 -9.99 40.81 6.16
CA THR A 42 -9.39 40.75 4.81
C THR A 42 -7.88 40.90 4.88
N CYS A 43 -7.15 39.95 4.25
CA CYS A 43 -5.72 39.97 4.20
C CYS A 43 -5.22 41.16 3.35
N ILE A 44 -4.10 41.75 3.75
CA ILE A 44 -3.45 42.85 3.02
C ILE A 44 -2.77 42.35 1.73
N ASN A 45 -2.56 41.03 1.56
CA ASN A 45 -2.08 40.42 0.32
C ASN A 45 -3.19 40.44 -0.75
N LYS A 46 -3.39 41.60 -1.37
CA LYS A 46 -4.43 41.81 -2.38
C LYS A 46 -4.17 41.09 -3.70
N GLU A 47 -2.89 40.84 -4.01
CA GLU A 47 -2.50 40.20 -5.25
C GLU A 47 -2.67 38.67 -5.21
N GLY A 48 -2.87 38.10 -4.01
CA GLY A 48 -3.04 36.67 -3.81
C GLY A 48 -1.79 35.86 -4.19
N THR A 49 -0.60 36.49 -4.07
CA THR A 49 0.66 35.77 -4.23
C THR A 49 0.82 34.80 -3.08
N GLY A 50 1.03 33.53 -3.39
CA GLY A 50 1.24 32.47 -2.42
C GLY A 50 2.57 31.75 -2.66
N LYS A 51 2.96 30.95 -1.68
CA LYS A 51 4.05 30.01 -1.82
C LYS A 51 3.49 28.59 -1.73
N GLU A 52 3.83 27.77 -2.69
CA GLU A 52 3.41 26.37 -2.70
C GLU A 52 4.24 25.53 -1.74
N TYR A 53 3.56 24.70 -0.96
CA TYR A 53 4.17 23.73 -0.06
C TYR A 53 3.56 22.35 -0.30
N LEU A 54 4.40 21.35 -0.40
CA LEU A 54 4.02 19.95 -0.35
C LEU A 54 4.17 19.45 1.08
N LEU A 55 3.13 18.81 1.61
CA LEU A 55 3.25 18.16 2.90
C LEU A 55 3.98 16.84 2.73
N SER A 56 4.97 16.59 3.57
CA SER A 56 5.67 15.32 3.63
C SER A 56 5.77 14.84 5.07
N HIS A 57 5.80 13.53 5.22
CA HIS A 57 6.07 12.86 6.48
C HIS A 57 7.14 11.81 6.23
N ASP A 58 8.17 11.82 7.05
CA ASP A 58 9.22 10.81 7.04
C ASP A 58 9.19 10.01 8.34
N PHE A 59 9.47 8.72 8.23
CA PHE A 59 9.65 7.85 9.38
C PHE A 59 10.55 6.67 9.00
N LYS A 60 11.24 6.14 9.98
CA LYS A 60 12.09 4.97 9.80
C LYS A 60 11.28 3.72 10.09
N THR A 61 11.38 2.72 9.22
CA THR A 61 10.67 1.44 9.37
C THR A 61 11.38 0.33 8.59
N ASP A 62 10.94 -0.90 8.77
CA ASP A 62 11.36 -2.01 7.93
C ASP A 62 10.61 -1.95 6.59
N VAL A 63 11.35 -2.10 5.49
CA VAL A 63 10.84 -1.97 4.12
C VAL A 63 11.27 -3.16 3.28
N VAL A 64 10.34 -3.68 2.48
CA VAL A 64 10.63 -4.65 1.43
C VAL A 64 10.14 -4.11 0.09
N LYS A 65 11.01 -4.15 -0.91
CA LYS A 65 10.74 -3.76 -2.29
C LYS A 65 10.65 -5.02 -3.15
N VAL A 66 9.55 -5.17 -3.86
CA VAL A 66 9.32 -6.27 -4.79
C VAL A 66 9.10 -5.71 -6.19
N THR A 67 10.01 -5.97 -7.09
CA THR A 67 9.92 -5.55 -8.49
C THR A 67 9.67 -6.77 -9.37
N PHE A 68 8.65 -6.69 -10.20
CA PHE A 68 8.34 -7.69 -11.21
C PHE A 68 8.74 -7.13 -12.58
N GLU A 69 9.67 -7.81 -13.25
CA GLU A 69 10.27 -7.37 -14.51
C GLU A 69 9.44 -7.88 -15.69
N THR A 70 8.18 -7.47 -15.76
CA THR A 70 7.26 -7.84 -16.84
C THR A 70 6.49 -6.63 -17.33
N GLN A 71 5.96 -6.72 -18.56
CA GLN A 71 5.17 -5.65 -19.16
C GLN A 71 3.88 -5.37 -18.40
N GLU A 72 3.27 -6.41 -17.84
CA GLU A 72 2.05 -6.32 -17.04
C GLU A 72 2.26 -5.49 -15.76
N ALA A 73 3.49 -5.45 -15.23
CA ALA A 73 3.85 -4.62 -14.08
C ALA A 73 3.89 -3.11 -14.40
N ALA A 74 3.71 -2.71 -15.65
CA ALA A 74 3.54 -1.31 -16.07
C ALA A 74 2.08 -0.82 -15.91
N ASP A 75 1.11 -1.73 -15.73
CA ASP A 75 -0.30 -1.38 -15.53
C ASP A 75 -0.58 -1.06 -14.06
N LEU A 76 -1.10 0.16 -13.81
CA LEU A 76 -1.35 0.66 -12.45
C LEU A 76 -2.43 -0.15 -11.73
N ASP A 77 -3.55 -0.42 -12.40
CA ASP A 77 -4.71 -1.06 -11.76
C ASP A 77 -4.41 -2.53 -11.43
N THR A 78 -3.67 -3.22 -12.30
CA THR A 78 -3.15 -4.57 -12.02
C THR A 78 -2.23 -4.53 -10.81
N MET A 79 -1.25 -3.63 -10.77
CA MET A 79 -0.29 -3.57 -9.68
C MET A 79 -0.89 -3.08 -8.37
N LEU A 80 -1.92 -2.23 -8.39
CA LEU A 80 -2.72 -1.93 -7.19
C LEU A 80 -3.43 -3.17 -6.67
N SER A 81 -4.01 -3.97 -7.55
CA SER A 81 -4.68 -5.21 -7.18
C SER A 81 -3.68 -6.23 -6.58
N VAL A 82 -2.50 -6.36 -7.17
CA VAL A 82 -1.38 -7.18 -6.67
C VAL A 82 -0.90 -6.69 -5.31
N LEU A 83 -0.71 -5.38 -5.14
CA LEU A 83 -0.31 -4.78 -3.87
C LEU A 83 -1.27 -5.18 -2.74
N TYR A 84 -2.59 -5.01 -2.95
CA TYR A 84 -3.57 -5.33 -1.92
C TYR A 84 -3.73 -6.83 -1.69
N ALA A 85 -3.53 -7.67 -2.72
CA ALA A 85 -3.48 -9.11 -2.56
C ALA A 85 -2.27 -9.55 -1.72
N LEU A 86 -1.09 -9.00 -1.99
CA LEU A 86 0.13 -9.29 -1.22
C LEU A 86 0.01 -8.83 0.24
N LEU A 87 -0.58 -7.66 0.49
CA LEU A 87 -0.80 -7.17 1.84
C LEU A 87 -1.77 -8.07 2.62
N GLU A 88 -2.82 -8.57 1.97
CA GLU A 88 -3.75 -9.52 2.59
C GLU A 88 -3.09 -10.89 2.80
N GLY A 89 -2.34 -11.36 1.81
CA GLY A 89 -1.56 -12.60 1.91
C GLY A 89 -0.53 -12.56 3.04
N LEU A 90 0.20 -11.44 3.17
CA LEU A 90 1.20 -11.24 4.21
C LEU A 90 0.56 -11.21 5.61
N SER A 91 -0.54 -10.48 5.78
CA SER A 91 -1.27 -10.41 7.04
C SER A 91 -1.72 -11.80 7.51
N ARG A 92 -2.32 -12.59 6.61
CA ARG A 92 -2.78 -13.95 6.92
C ARG A 92 -1.64 -14.93 7.17
N GLU A 93 -0.58 -14.86 6.36
CA GLU A 93 0.58 -15.77 6.50
C GLU A 93 1.33 -15.53 7.81
N MET A 94 1.45 -14.27 8.23
CA MET A 94 2.17 -13.91 9.45
C MET A 94 1.29 -13.92 10.70
N GLY A 95 -0.04 -14.09 10.56
CA GLY A 95 -0.98 -14.04 11.68
C GLY A 95 -1.01 -12.68 12.38
N ILE A 96 -0.94 -11.58 11.61
CA ILE A 96 -0.92 -10.19 12.11
C ILE A 96 -2.13 -9.41 11.59
N GLU A 97 -2.44 -8.31 12.29
CA GLU A 97 -3.49 -7.42 11.82
C GLU A 97 -3.13 -6.76 10.48
N ARG A 98 -4.13 -6.64 9.60
CA ARG A 98 -3.94 -5.99 8.28
C ARG A 98 -3.45 -4.54 8.40
N THR A 99 -3.70 -3.89 9.53
CA THR A 99 -3.28 -2.52 9.85
C THR A 99 -1.82 -2.39 10.28
N ASP A 100 -1.17 -3.50 10.67
CA ASP A 100 0.24 -3.51 11.10
C ASP A 100 1.22 -3.35 9.94
N ILE A 101 0.73 -3.60 8.72
CA ILE A 101 1.50 -3.48 7.50
C ILE A 101 0.82 -2.55 6.51
N LYS A 102 1.61 -1.84 5.74
CA LYS A 102 1.18 -0.94 4.68
C LYS A 102 1.99 -1.16 3.42
N GLY A 103 1.55 -0.57 2.33
CA GLY A 103 2.30 -0.62 1.10
C GLY A 103 1.88 0.49 0.14
N CYS A 104 2.75 0.74 -0.81
CA CYS A 104 2.53 1.66 -1.92
C CYS A 104 3.21 1.15 -3.17
N LEU A 105 2.91 1.79 -4.29
CA LEU A 105 3.57 1.54 -5.57
C LEU A 105 4.54 2.70 -5.86
N PHE A 106 5.70 2.35 -6.37
CA PHE A 106 6.71 3.29 -6.83
C PHE A 106 7.11 2.96 -8.26
N ARG A 107 7.15 3.95 -9.14
CA ARG A 107 7.59 3.73 -10.54
C ARG A 107 9.11 3.62 -10.59
N THR A 108 9.58 2.54 -11.17
CA THR A 108 11.01 2.23 -11.34
C THR A 108 11.28 1.85 -12.78
N GLU A 109 12.41 2.26 -13.32
CA GLU A 109 12.89 1.79 -14.62
C GLU A 109 13.78 0.56 -14.42
N VAL A 110 13.44 -0.53 -15.10
CA VAL A 110 14.22 -1.76 -15.11
C VAL A 110 14.36 -2.25 -16.53
N GLY A 111 15.61 -2.36 -17.03
CA GLY A 111 15.88 -2.83 -18.38
C GLY A 111 15.23 -1.99 -19.51
N GLY A 112 15.02 -0.69 -19.29
CA GLY A 112 14.33 0.20 -20.23
C GLY A 112 12.79 0.14 -20.15
N LEU A 113 12.23 -0.64 -19.24
CA LEU A 113 10.79 -0.73 -18.98
C LEU A 113 10.43 0.01 -17.69
N MET A 114 9.44 0.90 -17.76
CA MET A 114 8.88 1.58 -16.60
C MET A 114 7.82 0.70 -15.94
N VAL A 115 8.14 0.14 -14.77
CA VAL A 115 7.25 -0.76 -14.01
C VAL A 115 6.87 -0.16 -12.66
N TYR A 116 5.84 -0.71 -12.02
CA TYR A 116 5.51 -0.41 -10.63
C TYR A 116 6.15 -1.43 -9.70
N THR A 117 7.07 -0.96 -8.87
CA THR A 117 7.63 -1.71 -7.74
C THR A 117 6.67 -1.64 -6.56
N VAL A 118 6.35 -2.78 -5.98
CA VAL A 118 5.59 -2.89 -4.75
C VAL A 118 6.51 -2.62 -3.57
N ILE A 119 6.15 -1.65 -2.74
CA ILE A 119 6.84 -1.34 -1.48
C ILE A 119 5.93 -1.74 -0.34
N LEU A 120 6.38 -2.69 0.48
CA LEU A 120 5.70 -3.13 1.69
C LEU A 120 6.50 -2.67 2.90
N TYR A 121 5.82 -2.22 3.95
CA TYR A 121 6.50 -1.71 5.14
C TYR A 121 5.65 -1.89 6.40
N ASP A 122 6.33 -1.96 7.54
CA ASP A 122 5.67 -2.01 8.84
C ASP A 122 5.03 -0.66 9.16
N ALA A 123 3.80 -0.67 9.67
CA ALA A 123 3.04 0.54 9.94
C ALA A 123 3.54 1.33 11.16
N VAL A 124 4.41 0.72 11.97
CA VAL A 124 4.98 1.33 13.17
C VAL A 124 6.36 1.92 12.91
N ALA A 125 6.64 3.07 13.51
CA ALA A 125 7.97 3.67 13.47
C ALA A 125 9.00 2.77 14.16
N GLY A 126 10.16 2.60 13.53
CA GLY A 126 11.21 1.68 13.96
C GLY A 126 11.10 0.27 13.40
N GLY A 127 9.94 -0.06 12.77
CA GLY A 127 9.66 -1.39 12.28
C GLY A 127 9.27 -2.39 13.39
N ALA A 128 8.48 -3.39 13.04
CA ALA A 128 8.13 -4.53 13.90
C ALA A 128 8.74 -5.85 13.38
N GLY A 129 9.45 -5.79 12.26
CA GLY A 129 10.06 -6.95 11.62
C GLY A 129 9.10 -7.80 10.79
N HIS A 130 7.83 -7.41 10.65
CA HIS A 130 6.84 -8.21 9.93
C HIS A 130 7.20 -8.38 8.45
N VAL A 131 7.43 -7.27 7.74
CA VAL A 131 7.77 -7.34 6.32
C VAL A 131 9.13 -7.99 6.06
N ARG A 132 10.08 -7.87 6.98
CA ARG A 132 11.39 -8.53 6.85
C ARG A 132 11.30 -10.04 6.90
N ARG A 133 10.35 -10.60 7.66
CA ARG A 133 10.18 -12.06 7.77
C ARG A 133 9.83 -12.72 6.44
N MET A 134 9.24 -11.99 5.50
CA MET A 134 8.99 -12.52 4.14
C MET A 134 10.22 -12.44 3.21
N ALA A 135 11.24 -11.67 3.58
CA ALA A 135 12.43 -11.44 2.75
C ALA A 135 13.58 -12.38 3.14
N THR A 136 13.31 -13.67 3.17
CA THR A 136 14.34 -14.71 3.39
C THR A 136 15.22 -14.88 2.18
N GLU A 137 16.51 -15.26 2.37
CA GLU A 137 17.48 -15.41 1.28
C GLU A 137 17.05 -16.46 0.24
N ASP A 138 16.34 -17.52 0.67
CA ASP A 138 15.82 -18.56 -0.19
C ASP A 138 14.53 -18.21 -0.92
N GLY A 139 13.92 -17.05 -0.58
CA GLY A 139 12.67 -16.57 -1.15
C GLY A 139 11.42 -17.40 -0.78
N GLN A 140 11.54 -18.43 0.05
CA GLN A 140 10.42 -19.32 0.38
C GLN A 140 9.31 -18.59 1.14
N ALA A 141 9.65 -17.74 2.11
CA ALA A 141 8.67 -16.97 2.86
C ALA A 141 7.85 -16.05 1.94
N PHE A 142 8.46 -15.41 0.97
CA PHE A 142 7.75 -14.60 -0.01
C PHE A 142 6.85 -15.45 -0.92
N GLN A 143 7.29 -16.63 -1.32
CA GLN A 143 6.44 -17.56 -2.08
C GLN A 143 5.21 -17.98 -1.28
N GLN A 144 5.32 -18.22 0.03
CA GLN A 144 4.15 -18.51 0.88
C GLN A 144 3.19 -17.33 0.95
N VAL A 145 3.70 -16.11 1.09
CA VAL A 145 2.88 -14.89 1.02
C VAL A 145 2.14 -14.77 -0.31
N MET A 146 2.80 -15.04 -1.44
CA MET A 146 2.16 -15.05 -2.77
C MET A 146 1.10 -16.13 -2.89
N ARG A 147 1.35 -17.35 -2.38
CA ARG A 147 0.35 -18.44 -2.35
C ARG A 147 -0.87 -18.05 -1.53
N ARG A 148 -0.65 -17.47 -0.36
CA ARG A 148 -1.73 -17.00 0.50
C ARG A 148 -2.52 -15.86 -0.18
N ALA A 149 -1.85 -14.93 -0.86
CA ALA A 149 -2.48 -13.88 -1.65
C ALA A 149 -3.36 -14.46 -2.78
N LEU A 150 -2.84 -15.43 -3.52
CA LEU A 150 -3.62 -16.16 -4.55
C LEU A 150 -4.83 -16.88 -3.96
N SER A 151 -4.65 -17.60 -2.86
CA SER A 151 -5.75 -18.30 -2.19
C SER A 151 -6.89 -17.33 -1.85
N VAL A 152 -6.57 -16.12 -1.37
CA VAL A 152 -7.57 -15.08 -1.06
C VAL A 152 -8.35 -14.63 -2.30
N VAL A 153 -7.66 -14.33 -3.40
CA VAL A 153 -8.32 -13.79 -4.60
C VAL A 153 -9.03 -14.85 -5.41
N ASP A 154 -8.56 -16.09 -5.40
CA ASP A 154 -9.14 -17.22 -6.15
C ASP A 154 -10.35 -17.81 -5.44
N SER A 155 -10.31 -17.93 -4.10
CA SER A 155 -11.45 -18.44 -3.34
C SER A 155 -12.64 -17.47 -3.28
N CYS A 156 -12.42 -16.19 -3.58
CA CYS A 156 -13.46 -15.19 -3.54
C CYS A 156 -14.37 -15.26 -4.77
N SER A 157 -15.68 -15.31 -4.55
CA SER A 157 -16.70 -15.38 -5.62
C SER A 157 -17.20 -14.03 -6.12
N CYS A 158 -16.70 -12.89 -5.58
CA CYS A 158 -17.13 -11.56 -6.01
C CYS A 158 -16.73 -11.27 -7.47
N ASP A 159 -17.41 -10.33 -8.10
CA ASP A 159 -17.18 -10.03 -9.51
C ASP A 159 -15.84 -9.35 -9.77
N THR A 160 -15.58 -8.22 -9.13
CA THR A 160 -14.31 -7.47 -9.27
C THR A 160 -13.46 -7.53 -8.01
N SER A 161 -13.95 -6.97 -6.91
CA SER A 161 -13.30 -6.97 -5.60
C SER A 161 -14.33 -6.72 -4.49
N CYS A 162 -14.04 -7.18 -3.27
CA CYS A 162 -14.90 -6.97 -2.10
C CYS A 162 -14.06 -6.89 -0.81
N TYR A 163 -14.71 -6.65 0.33
CA TYR A 163 -14.06 -6.57 1.64
C TYR A 163 -13.51 -7.91 2.16
N GLN A 164 -13.86 -9.03 1.52
CA GLN A 164 -13.28 -10.33 1.85
C GLN A 164 -11.96 -10.60 1.11
N CYS A 165 -11.67 -9.86 0.02
CA CYS A 165 -10.46 -10.05 -0.77
C CYS A 165 -9.52 -8.83 -0.79
N LEU A 166 -9.87 -7.75 -1.51
CA LEU A 166 -8.95 -6.64 -1.78
C LEU A 166 -9.35 -5.31 -1.13
N ARG A 167 -10.65 -5.13 -0.84
CA ARG A 167 -11.16 -3.86 -0.32
C ARG A 167 -10.98 -3.75 1.18
N ASN A 168 -10.68 -2.54 1.66
CA ASN A 168 -10.73 -2.19 3.07
C ASN A 168 -11.13 -0.71 3.23
N TYR A 169 -11.26 -0.26 4.49
CA TYR A 169 -11.64 1.12 4.78
C TYR A 169 -10.64 2.15 4.23
N TYR A 170 -9.35 1.83 4.21
CA TYR A 170 -8.30 2.78 3.85
C TYR A 170 -8.09 2.91 2.34
N ASN A 171 -8.60 1.98 1.53
CA ASN A 171 -8.47 2.01 0.07
C ASN A 171 -9.75 2.35 -0.68
N GLN A 172 -10.75 2.94 -0.02
CA GLN A 172 -12.06 3.24 -0.60
C GLN A 172 -11.99 4.05 -1.91
N LYS A 173 -11.04 4.98 -2.01
CA LYS A 173 -10.88 5.87 -3.17
C LYS A 173 -10.46 5.16 -4.46
N ILE A 174 -10.02 3.90 -4.35
CA ILE A 174 -9.50 3.11 -5.47
C ILE A 174 -10.25 1.78 -5.64
N HIS A 175 -11.40 1.60 -4.97
CA HIS A 175 -12.17 0.35 -5.06
C HIS A 175 -12.53 -0.05 -6.49
N ASP A 176 -12.77 0.94 -7.37
CA ASP A 176 -13.13 0.71 -8.77
C ASP A 176 -11.95 0.26 -9.64
N GLN A 177 -10.72 0.47 -9.18
CA GLN A 177 -9.48 0.03 -9.83
C GLN A 177 -9.07 -1.38 -9.42
N LEU A 178 -9.65 -1.93 -8.34
CA LEU A 178 -9.23 -3.22 -7.80
C LEU A 178 -9.96 -4.39 -8.47
N SER A 179 -9.19 -5.34 -8.99
CA SER A 179 -9.68 -6.56 -9.61
C SER A 179 -8.96 -7.80 -9.06
N ARG A 180 -9.73 -8.69 -8.41
CA ARG A 180 -9.19 -9.97 -7.94
C ARG A 180 -8.67 -10.84 -9.08
N ARG A 181 -9.33 -10.77 -10.25
CA ARG A 181 -8.91 -11.53 -11.44
C ARG A 181 -7.59 -11.00 -12.01
N ALA A 182 -7.38 -9.68 -12.02
CA ALA A 182 -6.10 -9.09 -12.45
C ALA A 182 -4.96 -9.52 -11.51
N ALA A 183 -5.18 -9.46 -10.18
CA ALA A 183 -4.20 -9.94 -9.21
C ALA A 183 -3.90 -11.45 -9.37
N SER A 184 -4.94 -12.27 -9.54
CA SER A 184 -4.80 -13.71 -9.76
C SER A 184 -4.00 -14.00 -11.04
N SER A 185 -4.41 -13.45 -12.17
CA SER A 185 -3.73 -13.66 -13.46
C SER A 185 -2.26 -13.22 -13.43
N PHE A 186 -1.96 -12.14 -12.71
CA PHE A 186 -0.60 -11.64 -12.57
C PHE A 186 0.27 -12.54 -11.69
N LEU A 187 -0.26 -13.04 -10.56
CA LEU A 187 0.53 -13.79 -9.58
C LEU A 187 0.73 -15.26 -9.96
N HIS A 188 -0.19 -15.88 -10.68
CA HIS A 188 -0.11 -17.29 -11.07
C HIS A 188 1.20 -17.68 -11.75
N PRO A 189 1.71 -16.95 -12.78
CA PRO A 189 2.94 -17.33 -13.48
C PRO A 189 4.19 -17.35 -12.58
N TRP A 190 4.18 -16.61 -11.47
CA TRP A 190 5.34 -16.49 -10.57
C TRP A 190 5.47 -17.67 -9.59
N LEU A 191 4.45 -18.50 -9.48
CA LEU A 191 4.43 -19.57 -8.49
C LEU A 191 4.68 -20.97 -9.08
N GLY A 192 4.78 -21.08 -10.43
CA GLY A 192 4.99 -22.36 -11.11
C GLY A 192 3.86 -23.36 -10.89
N GLU A 193 4.11 -24.67 -11.16
CA GLU A 193 3.17 -25.73 -10.80
C GLU A 193 3.14 -25.90 -9.27
N MET A 194 2.09 -25.34 -8.64
CA MET A 194 1.94 -25.34 -7.18
C MET A 194 1.30 -26.62 -6.68
N LYS A 195 1.88 -27.21 -5.63
CA LYS A 195 1.11 -28.08 -4.75
C LYS A 195 0.05 -27.23 -4.02
N PRO A 196 -1.20 -27.71 -3.89
CA PRO A 196 -2.21 -27.04 -3.09
C PRO A 196 -1.68 -26.78 -1.66
N LEU A 197 -2.04 -25.64 -1.08
CA LEU A 197 -1.85 -25.43 0.35
C LEU A 197 -2.65 -26.54 1.06
N GLU A 198 -2.02 -27.28 1.96
CA GLU A 198 -2.76 -28.11 2.90
C GLU A 198 -3.66 -27.14 3.69
N GLU A 199 -4.96 -27.37 3.64
CA GLU A 199 -5.90 -26.62 4.47
C GLU A 199 -5.55 -26.95 5.91
N ASP A 200 -4.92 -26.02 6.62
CA ASP A 200 -4.89 -26.07 8.08
C ASP A 200 -6.36 -25.99 8.52
N ASP A 201 -6.85 -27.10 9.03
CA ASP A 201 -8.15 -27.24 9.66
C ASP A 201 -8.15 -26.37 10.95
N ASP A 202 -8.31 -25.05 10.76
CA ASP A 202 -8.48 -24.10 11.85
C ASP A 202 -9.88 -24.31 12.46
N GLN A 203 -10.04 -25.46 13.13
CA GLN A 203 -11.14 -25.64 14.05
C GLN A 203 -10.89 -24.67 15.21
N PRO A 204 -11.83 -23.74 15.45
CA PRO A 204 -11.71 -22.88 16.62
C PRO A 204 -11.67 -23.78 17.87
N THR A 205 -10.55 -23.79 18.54
CA THR A 205 -10.40 -24.45 19.84
C THR A 205 -11.36 -23.77 20.82
N VAL A 206 -12.53 -24.35 20.97
CA VAL A 206 -13.48 -23.93 22.01
C VAL A 206 -12.81 -24.20 23.35
N MET A 207 -12.27 -23.19 23.96
CA MET A 207 -11.82 -23.26 25.34
C MET A 207 -13.02 -23.58 26.23
N PRO A 208 -12.97 -24.63 27.05
CA PRO A 208 -14.05 -24.91 27.98
C PRO A 208 -14.13 -23.78 29.00
N ASN A 209 -15.28 -23.14 29.06
CA ASN A 209 -15.65 -22.16 30.08
C ASN A 209 -15.43 -22.79 31.47
N LYS A 210 -14.43 -22.33 32.21
CA LYS A 210 -14.32 -22.59 33.65
C LYS A 210 -14.72 -21.31 34.37
N TYR A 211 -15.94 -21.37 34.93
CA TYR A 211 -16.62 -20.50 35.91
C TYR A 211 -17.18 -19.18 35.38
#